data_31a2cb4c072ee4c0a96e50a8ef76ffce
#
_entry.id   31a2cb4c072ee4c0a96e50a8ef76ffce
#
_cell.length_a   1.000
_cell.length_b   1.000
_cell.length_c   1.000
_cell.angle_alpha   90.00
_cell.angle_beta   90.00
_cell.angle_gamma   90.00
#
_symmetry.space_group_name_H-M   'P 1'
#
loop_
_entity.id
_entity.type
_entity.pdbx_description
1 polymer ?
#
loop_
_entity_poly.entity_id
_entity_poly.type
_entity_poly.pdbx_seq_one_letter_code
_entity_poly.pdbx_strand_id
1 'polypeptide(L)'
;MLRVNIVGIGPGNPELLTNQARRAIEESNILIGDKRMLVAFGAGKHLFDTIKPSEIAEICQKADAEKDVVAVLVSGDVGFFSLAKTITGKLADCECRRYCGISSLVYFSQQLNIAWDDAKIVSMHGRNQNLIAAVAQNSKVFSLTGGEHSPNQLCLKLCDHGMADVKVYVGENLSYPEEKITYGTAAEISKLEFPSLSVMMILNEHANDFKYTVHGLNDDLFIRSKVPMTKQEVRAVSISKLMPKVTDNIYDIGAGTGSCSIELALRAQAGSVWACLLYTSDAAD
;
A
#
# COMPACT_ATOMS: atom_id res chain seq x y z
N MET A 1 2.98 -30.00 -19.54
CA MET A 1 2.86 -28.58 -19.18
C MET A 1 4.17 -28.13 -18.54
N LEU A 2 4.67 -26.96 -18.92
CA LEU A 2 5.85 -26.37 -18.30
C LEU A 2 5.60 -26.11 -16.81
N ARG A 3 6.54 -26.52 -15.96
CA ARG A 3 6.47 -26.23 -14.52
C ARG A 3 7.11 -24.88 -14.22
N VAL A 4 6.33 -23.97 -13.63
CA VAL A 4 6.76 -22.62 -13.25
C VAL A 4 6.58 -22.42 -11.76
N ASN A 5 7.67 -22.21 -11.05
CA ASN A 5 7.72 -21.92 -9.62
C ASN A 5 7.76 -20.41 -9.43
N ILE A 6 6.75 -19.80 -8.82
CA ILE A 6 6.75 -18.38 -8.45
C ILE A 6 7.21 -18.30 -6.99
N VAL A 7 8.39 -17.74 -6.78
CA VAL A 7 9.12 -17.86 -5.52
C VAL A 7 9.28 -16.50 -4.85
N GLY A 8 8.66 -16.33 -3.69
CA GLY A 8 8.92 -15.20 -2.80
C GLY A 8 10.28 -15.38 -2.13
N ILE A 9 11.22 -14.48 -2.42
CA ILE A 9 12.59 -14.59 -1.90
C ILE A 9 12.79 -13.88 -0.56
N GLY A 10 11.74 -13.37 0.03
CA GLY A 10 11.86 -12.56 1.24
C GLY A 10 12.39 -11.15 0.94
N PRO A 11 12.89 -10.44 1.95
CA PRO A 11 13.35 -9.06 1.78
C PRO A 11 14.68 -8.94 1.01
N GLY A 12 15.42 -10.05 0.78
CA GLY A 12 16.60 -10.06 -0.06
C GLY A 12 17.76 -10.92 0.45
N ASN A 13 17.89 -11.11 1.76
CA ASN A 13 18.92 -11.97 2.35
C ASN A 13 18.62 -13.45 2.09
N PRO A 14 19.55 -14.22 1.46
CA PRO A 14 19.37 -15.65 1.21
C PRO A 14 19.14 -16.51 2.48
N GLU A 15 19.57 -16.07 3.63
CA GLU A 15 19.32 -16.77 4.91
C GLU A 15 17.85 -16.72 5.35
N LEU A 16 17.09 -15.75 4.84
CA LEU A 16 15.67 -15.58 5.09
C LEU A 16 14.76 -16.34 4.11
N LEU A 17 15.34 -17.10 3.19
CA LEU A 17 14.57 -18.00 2.35
C LEU A 17 13.94 -19.12 3.16
N THR A 18 12.66 -19.37 2.88
CA THR A 18 12.05 -20.62 3.38
C THR A 18 12.72 -21.82 2.71
N ASN A 19 12.77 -22.95 3.41
CA ASN A 19 13.33 -24.18 2.85
C ASN A 19 12.63 -24.64 1.57
N GLN A 20 11.32 -24.40 1.44
CA GLN A 20 10.57 -24.72 0.23
C GLN A 20 10.95 -23.80 -0.93
N ALA A 21 11.09 -22.49 -0.68
CA ALA A 21 11.55 -21.54 -1.69
C ALA A 21 12.96 -21.87 -2.19
N ARG A 22 13.87 -22.22 -1.28
CA ARG A 22 15.24 -22.63 -1.62
C ARG A 22 15.25 -23.84 -2.53
N ARG A 23 14.52 -24.91 -2.18
CA ARG A 23 14.42 -26.12 -3.02
C ARG A 23 13.83 -25.83 -4.39
N ALA A 24 12.78 -25.00 -4.46
CA ALA A 24 12.15 -24.62 -5.72
C ALA A 24 13.12 -23.85 -6.63
N ILE A 25 14.02 -23.03 -6.08
CA ILE A 25 15.08 -22.36 -6.84
C ILE A 25 16.14 -23.37 -7.27
N GLU A 26 16.57 -24.26 -6.39
CA GLU A 26 17.60 -25.28 -6.67
C GLU A 26 17.18 -26.25 -7.78
N GLU A 27 15.92 -26.69 -7.78
CA GLU A 27 15.34 -27.57 -8.80
C GLU A 27 15.16 -26.90 -10.18
N SER A 28 15.18 -25.57 -10.24
CA SER A 28 14.95 -24.82 -11.48
C SER A 28 16.27 -24.59 -12.22
N ASN A 29 16.28 -24.77 -13.56
CA ASN A 29 17.42 -24.47 -14.41
C ASN A 29 17.31 -23.10 -15.11
N ILE A 30 16.11 -22.50 -15.09
CA ILE A 30 15.85 -21.14 -15.58
C ILE A 30 15.40 -20.26 -14.42
N LEU A 31 16.05 -19.10 -14.22
CA LEU A 31 15.63 -18.09 -13.26
C LEU A 31 15.26 -16.79 -13.97
N ILE A 32 14.13 -16.24 -13.59
CA ILE A 32 13.61 -14.96 -14.08
C ILE A 32 13.38 -14.04 -12.88
N GLY A 33 13.86 -12.80 -12.95
CA GLY A 33 13.66 -11.82 -11.85
C GLY A 33 14.48 -10.56 -12.06
N ASP A 34 14.45 -9.67 -11.09
CA ASP A 34 15.31 -8.48 -11.04
C ASP A 34 16.77 -8.88 -10.87
N LYS A 35 17.67 -8.13 -11.47
CA LYS A 35 19.13 -8.37 -11.46
C LYS A 35 19.68 -8.65 -10.06
N ARG A 36 19.21 -7.94 -9.03
CA ARG A 36 19.65 -8.12 -7.64
C ARG A 36 19.35 -9.53 -7.12
N MET A 37 18.16 -10.06 -7.48
CA MET A 37 17.73 -11.40 -7.08
C MET A 37 18.53 -12.48 -7.84
N LEU A 38 18.78 -12.25 -9.13
CA LEU A 38 19.52 -13.18 -9.97
C LEU A 38 20.98 -13.32 -9.53
N VAL A 39 21.61 -12.25 -9.06
CA VAL A 39 22.98 -12.30 -8.52
C VAL A 39 23.07 -13.22 -7.31
N ALA A 40 22.07 -13.17 -6.43
CA ALA A 40 22.06 -13.96 -5.21
C ALA A 40 21.80 -15.47 -5.42
N PHE A 41 21.05 -15.85 -6.48
CA PHE A 41 20.53 -17.21 -6.64
C PHE A 41 20.87 -17.87 -7.98
N GLY A 42 21.54 -17.15 -8.90
CA GLY A 42 21.65 -17.54 -10.31
C GLY A 42 22.81 -18.44 -10.68
N ALA A 43 23.68 -18.84 -9.75
CA ALA A 43 24.85 -19.63 -10.07
C ALA A 43 24.51 -20.94 -10.82
N GLY A 44 25.08 -21.12 -12.02
CA GLY A 44 24.91 -22.33 -12.84
C GLY A 44 23.56 -22.45 -13.55
N LYS A 45 22.78 -21.37 -13.69
CA LYS A 45 21.43 -21.36 -14.26
C LYS A 45 21.32 -20.40 -15.45
N HIS A 46 20.29 -20.58 -16.28
CA HIS A 46 19.95 -19.63 -17.33
C HIS A 46 19.18 -18.44 -16.69
N LEU A 47 19.71 -17.22 -16.85
CA LEU A 47 19.19 -16.04 -16.16
C LEU A 47 18.50 -15.09 -17.13
N PHE A 48 17.34 -14.57 -16.73
CA PHE A 48 16.59 -13.56 -17.47
C PHE A 48 16.25 -12.38 -16.54
N ASP A 49 16.87 -11.24 -16.79
CA ASP A 49 16.68 -10.00 -16.03
C ASP A 49 15.42 -9.28 -16.52
N THR A 50 14.29 -9.69 -16.01
CA THR A 50 13.00 -9.01 -16.24
C THR A 50 12.00 -9.29 -15.13
N ILE A 51 11.16 -8.28 -14.87
CA ILE A 51 9.99 -8.38 -13.97
C ILE A 51 8.67 -8.13 -14.72
N LYS A 52 8.74 -7.93 -16.04
CA LYS A 52 7.55 -7.64 -16.85
C LYS A 52 6.76 -8.92 -17.14
N PRO A 53 5.49 -9.01 -16.74
CA PRO A 53 4.70 -10.24 -16.91
C PRO A 53 4.57 -10.73 -18.35
N SER A 54 4.62 -9.82 -19.36
CA SER A 54 4.60 -10.19 -20.77
C SER A 54 5.88 -10.89 -21.21
N GLU A 55 7.05 -10.34 -20.84
CA GLU A 55 8.35 -10.92 -21.16
C GLU A 55 8.55 -12.26 -20.45
N ILE A 56 8.10 -12.38 -19.19
CA ILE A 56 8.10 -13.65 -18.45
C ILE A 56 7.28 -14.72 -19.18
N ALA A 57 6.09 -14.35 -19.67
CA ALA A 57 5.25 -15.28 -20.43
C ALA A 57 5.92 -15.73 -21.73
N GLU A 58 6.57 -14.83 -22.47
CA GLU A 58 7.32 -15.16 -23.70
C GLU A 58 8.49 -16.11 -23.43
N ILE A 59 9.22 -15.92 -22.34
CA ILE A 59 10.31 -16.81 -21.93
C ILE A 59 9.75 -18.19 -21.61
N CYS A 60 8.66 -18.27 -20.84
CA CYS A 60 8.02 -19.55 -20.51
C CYS A 60 7.48 -20.27 -21.75
N GLN A 61 6.95 -19.55 -22.75
CA GLN A 61 6.49 -20.15 -24.01
C GLN A 61 7.61 -20.76 -24.85
N LYS A 62 8.85 -20.26 -24.72
CA LYS A 62 10.03 -20.74 -25.45
C LYS A 62 10.76 -21.88 -24.73
N ALA A 63 10.47 -22.10 -23.45
CA ALA A 63 11.08 -23.13 -22.63
C ALA A 63 10.56 -24.53 -23.01
N ASP A 64 11.43 -25.52 -22.93
CA ASP A 64 11.10 -26.91 -23.20
C ASP A 64 10.40 -27.54 -21.98
N ALA A 65 9.10 -27.82 -22.11
CA ALA A 65 8.30 -28.35 -21.02
C ALA A 65 8.73 -29.71 -20.45
N GLU A 66 9.57 -30.46 -21.20
CA GLU A 66 10.08 -31.76 -20.77
C GLU A 66 11.43 -31.64 -20.02
N LYS A 67 12.20 -30.58 -20.27
CA LYS A 67 13.56 -30.41 -19.76
C LYS A 67 13.68 -29.25 -18.77
N ASP A 68 12.83 -28.22 -18.94
CA ASP A 68 12.98 -26.98 -18.20
C ASP A 68 12.04 -26.89 -17.00
N VAL A 69 12.57 -26.36 -15.92
CA VAL A 69 11.86 -25.91 -14.74
C VAL A 69 12.21 -24.45 -14.52
N VAL A 70 11.19 -23.60 -14.56
CA VAL A 70 11.36 -22.15 -14.43
C VAL A 70 11.07 -21.71 -13.01
N ALA A 71 11.94 -20.90 -12.41
CA ALA A 71 11.62 -20.15 -11.20
C ALA A 71 11.52 -18.64 -11.53
N VAL A 72 10.40 -18.05 -11.20
CA VAL A 72 10.18 -16.59 -11.25
C VAL A 72 10.32 -16.04 -9.84
N LEU A 73 11.38 -15.26 -9.63
CA LEU A 73 11.70 -14.67 -8.33
C LEU A 73 10.92 -13.36 -8.13
N VAL A 74 10.26 -13.24 -7.00
CA VAL A 74 9.56 -12.01 -6.60
C VAL A 74 10.01 -11.57 -5.20
N SER A 75 10.12 -10.26 -4.97
CA SER A 75 10.50 -9.71 -3.68
C SER A 75 9.43 -9.97 -2.63
N GLY A 76 9.83 -10.18 -1.40
CA GLY A 76 8.94 -10.40 -0.26
C GLY A 76 8.16 -11.72 -0.36
N ASP A 77 6.87 -11.65 -0.09
CA ASP A 77 5.94 -12.77 -0.16
C ASP A 77 5.07 -12.70 -1.41
N VAL A 78 4.75 -13.86 -1.99
CA VAL A 78 3.95 -14.01 -3.22
C VAL A 78 2.50 -13.49 -3.08
N GLY A 79 1.98 -13.40 -1.85
CA GLY A 79 0.64 -12.92 -1.54
C GLY A 79 0.58 -11.45 -1.11
N PHE A 80 1.74 -10.82 -0.82
CA PHE A 80 1.80 -9.48 -0.25
C PHE A 80 2.20 -8.43 -1.28
N PHE A 81 1.22 -7.78 -1.92
CA PHE A 81 1.41 -6.78 -2.99
C PHE A 81 2.37 -7.20 -4.12
N SER A 82 2.45 -8.48 -4.36
CA SER A 82 3.38 -9.09 -5.30
C SER A 82 2.84 -9.11 -6.74
N LEU A 83 3.76 -9.09 -7.71
CA LEU A 83 3.47 -9.35 -9.12
C LEU A 83 3.01 -10.78 -9.40
N ALA A 84 3.12 -11.70 -8.44
CA ALA A 84 2.78 -13.11 -8.60
C ALA A 84 1.36 -13.35 -9.18
N LYS A 85 0.37 -12.55 -8.76
CA LYS A 85 -1.01 -12.63 -9.29
C LYS A 85 -1.07 -12.30 -10.78
N THR A 86 -0.40 -11.23 -11.20
CA THR A 86 -0.38 -10.79 -12.61
C THR A 86 0.39 -11.76 -13.48
N ILE A 87 1.52 -12.28 -12.98
CA ILE A 87 2.35 -13.28 -13.65
C ILE A 87 1.53 -14.56 -13.86
N THR A 88 0.93 -15.11 -12.80
CA THR A 88 0.09 -16.34 -12.92
C THR A 88 -1.05 -16.16 -13.93
N GLY A 89 -1.68 -14.98 -13.98
CA GLY A 89 -2.75 -14.71 -14.95
C GLY A 89 -2.32 -14.73 -16.42
N LYS A 90 -1.01 -14.62 -16.71
CA LYS A 90 -0.45 -14.70 -18.06
C LYS A 90 0.14 -16.08 -18.40
N LEU A 91 0.18 -16.99 -17.44
CA LEU A 91 0.77 -18.34 -17.56
C LEU A 91 -0.31 -19.43 -17.46
N ALA A 92 -1.47 -19.23 -18.11
CA ALA A 92 -2.60 -20.16 -18.05
C ALA A 92 -2.25 -21.57 -18.54
N ASP A 93 -1.31 -21.69 -19.49
CA ASP A 93 -0.87 -22.96 -20.09
C ASP A 93 0.30 -23.61 -19.33
N CYS A 94 0.68 -23.08 -18.15
CA CYS A 94 1.75 -23.59 -17.33
C CYS A 94 1.23 -24.18 -16.01
N GLU A 95 1.94 -25.16 -15.45
CA GLU A 95 1.72 -25.63 -14.09
C GLU A 95 2.42 -24.68 -13.12
N CYS A 96 1.67 -23.67 -12.61
CA CYS A 96 2.21 -22.67 -11.70
C CYS A 96 2.10 -23.11 -10.25
N ARG A 97 3.22 -23.11 -9.52
CA ARG A 97 3.29 -23.31 -8.07
C ARG A 97 3.82 -22.06 -7.39
N ARG A 98 3.27 -21.70 -6.22
CA ARG A 98 3.68 -20.53 -5.44
C ARG A 98 4.37 -20.96 -4.16
N TYR A 99 5.49 -20.31 -3.85
CA TYR A 99 6.29 -20.54 -2.65
C TYR A 99 6.35 -19.23 -1.87
N CYS A 100 5.93 -19.25 -0.60
CA CYS A 100 5.91 -18.06 0.24
C CYS A 100 7.33 -17.58 0.58
N GLY A 101 7.45 -16.27 0.79
CA GLY A 101 8.62 -15.62 1.35
C GLY A 101 8.25 -14.77 2.55
N ILE A 102 9.21 -14.25 3.27
CA ILE A 102 8.99 -13.31 4.37
C ILE A 102 8.70 -11.94 3.75
N SER A 103 7.53 -11.35 4.02
CA SER A 103 7.22 -10.01 3.53
C SER A 103 8.04 -8.94 4.25
N SER A 104 8.20 -7.77 3.61
CA SER A 104 8.83 -6.61 4.26
C SER A 104 8.09 -6.15 5.52
N LEU A 105 6.77 -6.32 5.57
CA LEU A 105 5.97 -6.05 6.77
C LEU A 105 6.43 -6.92 7.94
N VAL A 106 6.49 -8.25 7.73
CA VAL A 106 6.86 -9.21 8.80
C VAL A 106 8.29 -8.95 9.27
N TYR A 107 9.23 -8.81 8.33
CA TYR A 107 10.63 -8.56 8.65
C TYR A 107 10.82 -7.22 9.39
N PHE A 108 10.24 -6.14 8.88
CA PHE A 108 10.37 -4.81 9.49
C PHE A 108 9.74 -4.74 10.87
N SER A 109 8.57 -5.34 11.05
CA SER A 109 7.90 -5.41 12.35
C SER A 109 8.72 -6.15 13.39
N GLN A 110 9.40 -7.25 12.98
CA GLN A 110 10.32 -7.97 13.85
C GLN A 110 11.54 -7.11 14.21
N GLN A 111 12.12 -6.37 13.27
CA GLN A 111 13.24 -5.44 13.55
C GLN A 111 12.86 -4.34 14.54
N LEU A 112 11.61 -3.87 14.48
CA LEU A 112 11.07 -2.86 15.39
C LEU A 112 10.59 -3.44 16.73
N ASN A 113 10.48 -4.76 16.85
CA ASN A 113 9.81 -5.43 17.97
C ASN A 113 8.36 -4.92 18.18
N ILE A 114 7.63 -4.72 17.07
CA ILE A 114 6.23 -4.24 17.04
C ILE A 114 5.35 -5.32 16.44
N ALA A 115 4.26 -5.70 17.13
CA ALA A 115 3.23 -6.55 16.54
C ALA A 115 2.53 -5.82 15.38
N TRP A 116 2.13 -6.55 14.34
CA TRP A 116 1.55 -5.99 13.12
C TRP A 116 0.13 -6.49 12.82
N ASP A 117 -0.42 -7.34 13.64
CA ASP A 117 -1.75 -7.95 13.48
C ASP A 117 -2.90 -6.92 13.49
N ASP A 118 -2.71 -5.79 14.17
CA ASP A 118 -3.63 -4.64 14.22
C ASP A 118 -3.24 -3.50 13.26
N ALA A 119 -2.20 -3.68 12.44
CA ALA A 119 -1.73 -2.64 11.55
C ALA A 119 -2.62 -2.49 10.31
N LYS A 120 -3.02 -1.25 9.98
CA LYS A 120 -3.59 -0.93 8.68
C LYS A 120 -2.49 -0.98 7.62
N ILE A 121 -2.68 -1.80 6.60
CA ILE A 121 -1.70 -1.96 5.53
C ILE A 121 -2.10 -1.10 4.33
N VAL A 122 -1.17 -0.26 3.86
CA VAL A 122 -1.32 0.65 2.72
C VAL A 122 -0.19 0.40 1.73
N SER A 123 -0.48 0.46 0.43
CA SER A 123 0.55 0.40 -0.59
C SER A 123 0.54 1.67 -1.42
N MET A 124 1.62 2.43 -1.31
CA MET A 124 1.90 3.60 -2.14
C MET A 124 2.84 3.24 -3.31
N HIS A 125 3.25 1.97 -3.41
CA HIS A 125 4.07 1.46 -4.51
C HIS A 125 3.21 1.09 -5.71
N GLY A 126 3.25 1.93 -6.76
CA GLY A 126 2.45 1.73 -7.98
C GLY A 126 0.93 1.79 -7.77
N ARG A 127 0.48 2.31 -6.63
CA ARG A 127 -0.93 2.51 -6.26
C ARG A 127 -1.07 3.86 -5.56
N ASN A 128 -2.25 4.45 -5.66
CA ASN A 128 -2.55 5.70 -4.97
C ASN A 128 -3.66 5.45 -3.93
N GLN A 129 -3.27 4.89 -2.78
CA GLN A 129 -4.19 4.72 -1.64
C GLN A 129 -4.14 5.96 -0.73
N ASN A 130 -5.21 6.21 0.01
CA ASN A 130 -5.28 7.36 0.90
C ASN A 130 -4.54 7.09 2.22
N LEU A 131 -3.22 7.36 2.25
CA LEU A 131 -2.39 7.23 3.45
C LEU A 131 -2.87 8.18 4.56
N ILE A 132 -3.26 9.40 4.22
CA ILE A 132 -3.68 10.43 5.20
C ILE A 132 -4.87 9.93 6.01
N ALA A 133 -5.92 9.44 5.32
CA ALA A 133 -7.08 8.87 5.99
C ALA A 133 -6.72 7.60 6.80
N ALA A 134 -5.81 6.76 6.27
CA ALA A 134 -5.37 5.57 6.98
C ALA A 134 -4.68 5.93 8.31
N VAL A 135 -3.76 6.91 8.30
CA VAL A 135 -3.04 7.36 9.51
C VAL A 135 -3.97 8.10 10.47
N ALA A 136 -4.89 8.92 9.96
CA ALA A 136 -5.85 9.62 10.81
C ALA A 136 -6.80 8.67 11.57
N GLN A 137 -7.10 7.49 11.01
CA GLN A 137 -8.09 6.55 11.53
C GLN A 137 -7.51 5.34 12.27
N ASN A 138 -6.21 5.09 12.16
CA ASN A 138 -5.59 3.90 12.75
C ASN A 138 -4.34 4.27 13.55
N SER A 139 -4.22 3.67 14.72
CA SER A 139 -3.06 3.87 15.62
C SER A 139 -1.76 3.32 15.04
N LYS A 140 -1.84 2.37 14.11
CA LYS A 140 -0.71 1.73 13.47
C LYS A 140 -0.96 1.55 11.98
N VAL A 141 -0.04 2.05 11.15
CA VAL A 141 -0.13 1.94 9.68
C VAL A 141 1.21 1.49 9.13
N PHE A 142 1.21 0.40 8.37
CA PHE A 142 2.36 0.00 7.56
C PHE A 142 2.15 0.48 6.12
N SER A 143 3.17 1.09 5.52
CA SER A 143 3.13 1.54 4.13
C SER A 143 4.31 1.04 3.32
N LEU A 144 4.01 0.42 2.18
CA LEU A 144 4.98 0.29 1.10
C LEU A 144 5.14 1.64 0.40
N THR A 145 6.36 2.04 0.11
CA THR A 145 6.70 3.29 -0.56
C THR A 145 7.28 3.03 -1.96
N GLY A 146 7.42 4.06 -2.79
CA GLY A 146 8.07 3.95 -4.10
C GLY A 146 7.69 5.06 -5.07
N GLY A 147 8.56 5.34 -6.03
CA GLY A 147 8.38 6.40 -7.02
C GLY A 147 8.22 7.77 -6.36
N GLU A 148 7.16 8.50 -6.72
CA GLU A 148 6.83 9.82 -6.16
C GLU A 148 6.35 9.77 -4.69
N HIS A 149 6.18 8.58 -4.14
CA HIS A 149 5.73 8.33 -2.78
C HIS A 149 6.88 7.86 -1.89
N SER A 150 7.98 8.60 -1.88
CA SER A 150 9.09 8.38 -0.94
C SER A 150 8.68 8.71 0.50
N PRO A 151 9.35 8.15 1.52
CA PRO A 151 9.00 8.38 2.93
C PRO A 151 8.90 9.86 3.30
N ASN A 152 9.85 10.68 2.87
CA ASN A 152 9.85 12.12 3.14
C ASN A 152 8.67 12.85 2.50
N GLN A 153 8.31 12.51 1.25
CA GLN A 153 7.16 13.12 0.57
C GLN A 153 5.83 12.72 1.24
N LEU A 154 5.72 11.48 1.69
CA LEU A 154 4.56 11.03 2.44
C LEU A 154 4.46 11.72 3.82
N CYS A 155 5.59 11.89 4.51
CA CYS A 155 5.65 12.62 5.77
C CYS A 155 5.32 14.12 5.59
N LEU A 156 5.76 14.75 4.50
CA LEU A 156 5.38 16.12 4.17
C LEU A 156 3.85 16.24 4.04
N LYS A 157 3.21 15.32 3.32
CA LYS A 157 1.74 15.28 3.21
C LYS A 157 1.06 15.08 4.57
N LEU A 158 1.62 14.27 5.46
CA LEU A 158 1.10 14.13 6.83
C LEU A 158 1.18 15.46 7.59
N CYS A 159 2.29 16.19 7.48
CA CYS A 159 2.45 17.52 8.09
C CYS A 159 1.41 18.52 7.57
N ASP A 160 1.18 18.56 6.26
CA ASP A 160 0.18 19.43 5.61
C ASP A 160 -1.26 19.19 6.11
N HIS A 161 -1.50 17.99 6.66
CA HIS A 161 -2.80 17.57 7.22
C HIS A 161 -2.82 17.54 8.76
N GLY A 162 -1.89 18.25 9.40
CA GLY A 162 -1.88 18.43 10.87
C GLY A 162 -1.38 17.20 11.65
N MET A 163 -0.68 16.27 11.01
CA MET A 163 -0.12 15.05 11.62
C MET A 163 1.42 15.10 11.65
N ALA A 164 1.99 16.26 11.97
CA ALA A 164 3.44 16.48 11.98
C ALA A 164 4.16 15.71 13.10
N ASP A 165 3.46 15.39 14.16
CA ASP A 165 3.95 14.78 15.41
C ASP A 165 3.82 13.25 15.44
N VAL A 166 3.15 12.63 14.45
CA VAL A 166 3.06 11.16 14.40
C VAL A 166 4.44 10.53 14.33
N LYS A 167 4.62 9.42 15.03
CA LYS A 167 5.88 8.68 15.06
C LYS A 167 6.03 7.86 13.79
N VAL A 168 7.18 7.94 13.15
CA VAL A 168 7.49 7.26 11.89
C VAL A 168 8.80 6.50 12.02
N TYR A 169 8.76 5.23 11.65
CA TYR A 169 9.93 4.40 11.41
C TYR A 169 10.04 4.17 9.90
N VAL A 170 11.24 4.33 9.36
CA VAL A 170 11.55 4.05 7.95
C VAL A 170 12.60 2.96 7.90
N GLY A 171 12.27 1.84 7.26
CA GLY A 171 13.22 0.76 6.99
C GLY A 171 13.75 0.88 5.57
N GLU A 172 15.05 1.03 5.44
CA GLU A 172 15.79 1.20 4.19
C GLU A 172 16.55 -0.07 3.87
N ASN A 173 16.51 -0.56 2.63
CA ASN A 173 17.27 -1.73 2.16
C ASN A 173 17.19 -2.94 3.11
N LEU A 174 16.00 -3.23 3.62
CA LEU A 174 15.78 -4.25 4.64
C LEU A 174 16.42 -5.58 4.25
N SER A 175 17.17 -6.16 5.17
CA SER A 175 17.97 -7.40 5.08
C SER A 175 19.20 -7.37 4.16
N TYR A 176 19.47 -6.27 3.49
CA TYR A 176 20.71 -6.07 2.76
C TYR A 176 21.83 -5.54 3.69
N PRO A 177 23.13 -5.60 3.27
CA PRO A 177 24.22 -5.05 4.09
C PRO A 177 24.07 -3.57 4.43
N GLU A 178 23.35 -2.83 3.59
CA GLU A 178 23.07 -1.39 3.76
C GLU A 178 21.76 -1.13 4.51
N GLU A 179 21.24 -2.13 5.23
CA GLU A 179 20.04 -1.97 6.03
C GLU A 179 20.19 -0.83 7.04
N LYS A 180 19.21 0.05 7.05
CA LYS A 180 19.14 1.14 8.01
C LYS A 180 17.70 1.37 8.45
N ILE A 181 17.52 1.63 9.74
CA ILE A 181 16.24 2.03 10.30
C ILE A 181 16.37 3.44 10.84
N THR A 182 15.58 4.34 10.27
CA THR A 182 15.49 5.74 10.69
C THR A 182 14.18 5.94 11.47
N TYR A 183 14.26 6.67 12.56
CA TYR A 183 13.11 6.96 13.44
C TYR A 183 13.01 8.46 13.72
N GLY A 184 11.79 8.98 13.76
CA GLY A 184 11.49 10.36 14.10
C GLY A 184 10.00 10.68 13.98
N THR A 185 9.66 11.95 14.16
CA THR A 185 8.31 12.47 13.83
C THR A 185 8.16 12.64 12.31
N ALA A 186 6.92 12.75 11.81
CA ALA A 186 6.71 13.05 10.40
C ALA A 186 7.42 14.35 9.98
N ALA A 187 7.44 15.37 10.86
CA ALA A 187 8.13 16.64 10.61
C ALA A 187 9.66 16.48 10.49
N GLU A 188 10.26 15.54 11.21
CA GLU A 188 11.71 15.26 11.14
C GLU A 188 12.02 14.42 9.89
N ILE A 189 11.27 13.35 9.65
CA ILE A 189 11.45 12.45 8.51
C ILE A 189 11.22 13.17 7.18
N SER A 190 10.31 14.14 7.11
CA SER A 190 10.06 14.93 5.89
C SER A 190 11.26 15.71 5.38
N LYS A 191 12.27 15.95 6.22
CA LYS A 191 13.49 16.71 5.89
C LYS A 191 14.66 15.84 5.42
N LEU A 192 14.48 14.52 5.45
CA LEU A 192 15.51 13.56 5.08
C LEU A 192 15.29 13.04 3.65
N GLU A 193 16.28 12.34 3.13
CA GLU A 193 16.17 11.64 1.83
C GLU A 193 16.29 10.13 2.06
N PHE A 194 15.54 9.35 1.27
CA PHE A 194 15.48 7.91 1.42
C PHE A 194 15.63 7.21 0.06
N PRO A 195 16.28 6.04 0.02
CA PRO A 195 16.36 5.22 -1.18
C PRO A 195 14.97 4.69 -1.58
N SER A 196 14.83 4.32 -2.84
CA SER A 196 13.57 3.79 -3.39
C SER A 196 13.12 2.48 -2.74
N LEU A 197 14.07 1.71 -2.19
CA LEU A 197 13.78 0.46 -1.46
C LEU A 197 13.57 0.76 0.02
N SER A 198 12.44 1.39 0.32
CA SER A 198 12.06 1.77 1.69
C SER A 198 10.63 1.34 2.01
N VAL A 199 10.36 1.16 3.29
CA VAL A 199 9.03 0.95 3.87
C VAL A 199 8.84 1.81 5.10
N MET A 200 7.60 2.03 5.51
CA MET A 200 7.29 2.84 6.68
C MET A 200 6.37 2.09 7.65
N MET A 201 6.61 2.30 8.95
CA MET A 201 5.66 2.03 10.03
C MET A 201 5.34 3.36 10.71
N ILE A 202 4.07 3.71 10.77
CA ILE A 202 3.58 4.97 11.32
C ILE A 202 2.72 4.66 12.53
N LEU A 203 3.02 5.28 13.65
CA LEU A 203 2.26 5.15 14.89
C LEU A 203 1.59 6.50 15.20
N ASN A 204 0.27 6.50 15.30
CA ASN A 204 -0.53 7.67 15.63
C ASN A 204 -1.27 7.44 16.95
N GLU A 205 -0.78 8.03 18.02
CA GLU A 205 -1.41 7.95 19.35
C GLU A 205 -2.73 8.74 19.43
N HIS A 206 -2.94 9.65 18.48
CA HIS A 206 -4.14 10.49 18.35
C HIS A 206 -5.04 10.05 17.20
N ALA A 207 -4.91 8.79 16.76
CA ALA A 207 -5.79 8.25 15.74
C ALA A 207 -7.25 8.47 16.16
N ASN A 208 -8.02 9.09 15.29
CA ASN A 208 -9.43 9.27 15.53
C ASN A 208 -10.11 7.90 15.56
N ASP A 209 -10.36 7.42 16.74
CA ASP A 209 -11.29 6.35 17.04
C ASP A 209 -12.70 6.83 16.65
N PHE A 210 -12.94 6.94 15.33
CA PHE A 210 -14.24 7.32 14.83
C PHE A 210 -15.20 6.15 15.07
N LYS A 211 -15.68 6.08 16.32
CA LYS A 211 -16.51 4.97 16.85
C LYS A 211 -17.92 4.94 16.26
N TYR A 212 -18.28 5.92 15.45
CA TYR A 212 -19.61 5.98 14.87
C TYR A 212 -19.72 5.10 13.64
N THR A 213 -20.50 4.05 13.73
CA THR A 213 -20.80 3.14 12.61
C THR A 213 -21.92 3.66 11.70
N VAL A 214 -22.66 4.66 12.16
CA VAL A 214 -23.80 5.28 11.47
C VAL A 214 -23.48 6.68 10.97
N HIS A 215 -24.30 7.21 10.07
CA HIS A 215 -24.33 8.62 9.68
C HIS A 215 -25.38 9.37 10.50
N GLY A 216 -25.43 10.68 10.33
CA GLY A 216 -26.28 11.54 11.15
C GLY A 216 -25.55 12.02 12.38
N LEU A 217 -24.32 12.48 12.21
CA LEU A 217 -23.51 13.08 13.27
C LEU A 217 -24.21 14.29 13.88
N ASN A 218 -24.06 14.48 15.19
CA ASN A 218 -24.62 15.64 15.87
C ASN A 218 -24.12 16.94 15.25
N ASP A 219 -25.01 17.91 15.13
CA ASP A 219 -24.73 19.23 14.56
C ASP A 219 -23.58 19.95 15.28
N ASP A 220 -23.39 19.69 16.57
CA ASP A 220 -22.35 20.31 17.39
C ASP A 220 -20.92 19.79 17.09
N LEU A 221 -20.77 18.70 16.31
CA LEU A 221 -19.49 18.20 15.85
C LEU A 221 -18.94 19.00 14.65
N PHE A 222 -19.75 19.89 14.07
CA PHE A 222 -19.35 20.68 12.92
C PHE A 222 -19.07 22.14 13.31
N ILE A 223 -18.01 22.71 12.71
CA ILE A 223 -17.73 24.13 12.83
C ILE A 223 -18.86 24.90 12.13
N ARG A 224 -19.54 25.76 12.86
CA ARG A 224 -20.63 26.59 12.33
C ARG A 224 -20.13 27.96 11.90
N SER A 225 -20.61 28.43 10.77
CA SER A 225 -20.44 29.77 10.27
C SER A 225 -21.82 30.45 10.15
N LYS A 226 -21.88 31.61 9.50
CA LYS A 226 -23.15 32.26 9.15
C LYS A 226 -23.93 31.49 8.07
N VAL A 227 -23.29 30.58 7.36
CA VAL A 227 -23.93 29.77 6.31
C VAL A 227 -24.84 28.73 6.93
N PRO A 228 -26.09 28.58 6.44
CA PRO A 228 -27.00 27.56 6.94
C PRO A 228 -26.43 26.16 6.80
N MET A 229 -26.57 25.35 7.83
CA MET A 229 -26.15 23.94 7.83
C MET A 229 -27.37 23.05 7.72
N THR A 230 -27.28 22.00 6.86
CA THR A 230 -28.28 20.94 6.80
C THR A 230 -28.40 20.26 8.17
N LYS A 231 -29.57 20.27 8.74
CA LYS A 231 -29.84 19.70 10.09
C LYS A 231 -29.60 18.20 10.11
N GLN A 232 -29.19 17.69 11.28
CA GLN A 232 -28.82 16.30 11.50
C GLN A 232 -29.83 15.32 10.90
N GLU A 233 -31.13 15.50 11.19
CA GLU A 233 -32.16 14.56 10.73
C GLU A 233 -32.33 14.57 9.21
N VAL A 234 -32.28 15.76 8.59
CA VAL A 234 -32.36 15.92 7.14
C VAL A 234 -31.13 15.31 6.48
N ARG A 235 -29.94 15.57 7.04
CA ARG A 235 -28.67 15.03 6.56
C ARG A 235 -28.64 13.51 6.66
N ALA A 236 -29.06 12.94 7.80
CA ALA A 236 -29.15 11.50 7.99
C ALA A 236 -30.07 10.82 6.96
N VAL A 237 -31.27 11.38 6.73
CA VAL A 237 -32.21 10.85 5.75
C VAL A 237 -31.67 10.99 4.33
N SER A 238 -31.06 12.12 4.00
CA SER A 238 -30.48 12.37 2.66
C SER A 238 -29.39 11.36 2.32
N ILE A 239 -28.44 11.15 3.24
CA ILE A 239 -27.34 10.21 3.06
C ILE A 239 -27.86 8.75 2.97
N SER A 240 -28.85 8.38 3.81
CA SER A 240 -29.52 7.08 3.71
C SER A 240 -30.16 6.84 2.34
N LYS A 241 -30.83 7.86 1.80
CA LYS A 241 -31.49 7.75 0.47
C LYS A 241 -30.50 7.70 -0.67
N LEU A 242 -29.36 8.38 -0.53
CA LEU A 242 -28.28 8.36 -1.53
C LEU A 242 -27.60 7.00 -1.62
N MET A 243 -27.54 6.25 -0.51
CA MET A 243 -26.90 4.92 -0.42
C MET A 243 -25.48 4.90 -0.98
N PRO A 244 -24.56 5.76 -0.50
CA PRO A 244 -23.22 5.85 -1.03
C PRO A 244 -22.44 4.56 -0.81
N LYS A 245 -21.69 4.12 -1.83
CA LYS A 245 -20.78 2.98 -1.75
C LYS A 245 -19.40 3.45 -1.33
N VAL A 246 -18.63 2.55 -0.76
CA VAL A 246 -17.25 2.82 -0.27
C VAL A 246 -16.35 3.38 -1.38
N THR A 247 -16.60 3.05 -2.64
CA THR A 247 -15.78 3.42 -3.81
C THR A 247 -16.36 4.55 -4.64
N ASP A 248 -17.47 5.17 -4.23
CA ASP A 248 -18.14 6.18 -5.05
C ASP A 248 -17.35 7.50 -5.12
N ASN A 249 -17.41 8.13 -6.28
CA ASN A 249 -17.01 9.51 -6.46
C ASN A 249 -18.26 10.40 -6.38
N ILE A 250 -18.33 11.24 -5.36
CA ILE A 250 -19.50 12.01 -5.00
C ILE A 250 -19.24 13.50 -5.23
N TYR A 251 -20.21 14.18 -5.83
CA TYR A 251 -20.18 15.65 -6.01
C TYR A 251 -21.24 16.29 -5.13
N ASP A 252 -20.81 17.12 -4.18
CA ASP A 252 -21.68 17.94 -3.33
C ASP A 252 -21.70 19.38 -3.88
N ILE A 253 -22.73 19.70 -4.67
CA ILE A 253 -22.87 21.01 -5.34
C ILE A 253 -23.67 21.92 -4.44
N GLY A 254 -23.06 23.01 -3.98
CA GLY A 254 -23.62 23.89 -2.97
C GLY A 254 -23.41 23.35 -1.56
N ALA A 255 -22.21 22.85 -1.28
CA ALA A 255 -21.84 22.15 -0.05
C ALA A 255 -22.06 22.96 1.26
N GLY A 256 -22.20 24.28 1.17
CA GLY A 256 -22.45 25.14 2.31
C GLY A 256 -21.37 25.01 3.39
N THR A 257 -21.75 24.51 4.58
CA THR A 257 -20.81 24.23 5.68
C THR A 257 -19.98 22.95 5.47
N GLY A 258 -20.25 22.18 4.42
CA GLY A 258 -19.59 20.91 4.16
C GLY A 258 -20.07 19.74 5.03
N SER A 259 -21.11 19.92 5.84
CA SER A 259 -21.58 18.87 6.75
C SER A 259 -22.02 17.59 6.05
N CYS A 260 -22.70 17.69 4.89
CA CYS A 260 -23.03 16.54 4.04
C CYS A 260 -21.79 15.93 3.42
N SER A 261 -20.90 16.76 2.86
CA SER A 261 -19.63 16.32 2.25
C SER A 261 -18.78 15.50 3.22
N ILE A 262 -18.65 15.97 4.48
CA ILE A 262 -17.87 15.27 5.53
C ILE A 262 -18.48 13.90 5.81
N GLU A 263 -19.79 13.82 6.05
CA GLU A 263 -20.43 12.53 6.32
C GLU A 263 -20.39 11.58 5.12
N LEU A 264 -20.49 12.09 3.90
CA LEU A 264 -20.33 11.30 2.67
C LEU A 264 -18.91 10.80 2.51
N ALA A 265 -17.90 11.62 2.83
CA ALA A 265 -16.48 11.20 2.79
C ALA A 265 -16.18 10.09 3.81
N LEU A 266 -16.79 10.13 4.99
CA LEU A 266 -16.68 9.07 5.98
C LEU A 266 -17.28 7.73 5.50
N ARG A 267 -18.16 7.73 4.51
CA ARG A 267 -18.76 6.52 3.92
C ARG A 267 -18.00 6.07 2.66
N ALA A 268 -17.59 7.00 1.80
CA ALA A 268 -16.86 6.72 0.57
C ALA A 268 -15.33 6.66 0.80
N GLN A 269 -14.89 5.84 1.74
CA GLN A 269 -13.48 5.79 2.21
C GLN A 269 -12.47 5.38 1.13
N ALA A 270 -12.90 4.64 0.11
CA ALA A 270 -12.08 4.25 -1.04
C ALA A 270 -12.43 5.03 -2.32
N GLY A 271 -13.29 6.04 -2.19
CA GLY A 271 -13.71 6.95 -3.24
C GLY A 271 -13.22 8.37 -3.01
N SER A 272 -13.96 9.35 -3.55
CA SER A 272 -13.66 10.78 -3.39
C SER A 272 -14.94 11.59 -3.23
N VAL A 273 -14.87 12.66 -2.43
CA VAL A 273 -15.97 13.64 -2.33
C VAL A 273 -15.45 15.00 -2.79
N TRP A 274 -16.14 15.59 -3.74
CA TRP A 274 -15.86 16.90 -4.32
C TRP A 274 -16.90 17.89 -3.83
N ALA A 275 -16.53 18.75 -2.89
CA ALA A 275 -17.40 19.79 -2.33
C ALA A 275 -17.21 21.08 -3.14
N CYS A 276 -18.29 21.58 -3.75
CA CYS A 276 -18.28 22.81 -4.53
C CYS A 276 -19.14 23.88 -3.85
N LEU A 277 -18.58 25.09 -3.71
CA LEU A 277 -19.30 26.29 -3.27
C LEU A 277 -19.58 27.17 -4.47
N LEU A 278 -20.83 27.55 -4.67
CA LEU A 278 -21.22 28.60 -5.59
C LEU A 278 -21.03 29.94 -4.89
N TYR A 279 -19.97 30.64 -5.23
CA TYR A 279 -19.83 32.07 -4.90
C TYR A 279 -20.56 32.85 -6.00
N THR A 280 -21.75 33.35 -5.73
CA THR A 280 -22.34 34.41 -6.55
C THR A 280 -21.84 35.74 -5.99
N SER A 281 -21.50 36.67 -6.89
CA SER A 281 -21.07 38.04 -6.55
C SER A 281 -22.12 38.84 -5.76
N ASP A 282 -23.31 38.29 -5.59
CA ASP A 282 -24.45 38.88 -4.91
C ASP A 282 -24.61 38.45 -3.45
N ALA A 283 -23.66 37.69 -2.90
CA ALA A 283 -23.64 37.30 -1.49
C ALA A 283 -22.88 38.32 -0.61
N ALA A 284 -22.66 39.54 -1.10
CA ALA A 284 -21.92 40.62 -0.42
C ALA A 284 -22.80 41.85 -0.06
N ASP A 285 -24.13 41.66 0.08
CA ASP A 285 -25.02 42.67 0.64
C ASP A 285 -25.59 42.19 1.98
#